data_bc6683e669fea181f7ab2757d6cf11fa
#
_entry.id   bc6683e669fea181f7ab2757d6cf11fa
#
_cell.length_a   1.000
_cell.length_b   1.000
_cell.length_c   1.000
_cell.angle_alpha   90.00
_cell.angle_beta   90.00
_cell.angle_gamma   90.00
#
_symmetry.space_group_name_H-M   'P 1'
#
loop_
_entity.id
_entity.type
_entity.pdbx_description
1 polymer ?
#
loop_
_entity_poly.entity_id
_entity_poly.type
_entity_poly.pdbx_seq_one_letter_code
_entity_poly.pdbx_strand_id
1 'polypeptide(L)'
;DYLAIATLGFAEIIRAIFQWDPLGPVTNGANALKNFPTFSSFNIQNADGKVILRLSTFVPFLLAGVCVAVIVLLINSTYGRAFKAIRDDEVAAEAMGINLARHKRLAFCISSFFAGVGGGLFAMFANQAQAKVFTTAMTYEILLIVVIGGIGSISGSCIAAFLYVAASEWWLRFLDAETYIGSFKVPFLRTGFRMVVFSVIIMVVVLFFRKGIMGDKELPD
;
A
#
# COMPACT_ATOMS: atom_id res chain seq x y z
N ASP A 1 10.62 -13.71 12.82
CA ASP A 1 10.11 -14.45 11.64
C ASP A 1 8.75 -15.10 11.90
N TYR A 2 8.49 -15.69 13.09
CA TYR A 2 7.19 -16.30 13.40
C TYR A 2 6.01 -15.32 13.35
N LEU A 3 6.23 -14.06 13.77
CA LEU A 3 5.17 -13.05 13.76
C LEU A 3 4.74 -12.73 12.32
N ALA A 4 5.68 -12.64 11.39
CA ALA A 4 5.39 -12.36 9.98
C ALA A 4 4.57 -13.50 9.34
N ILE A 5 4.93 -14.76 9.61
CA ILE A 5 4.19 -15.93 9.12
C ILE A 5 2.79 -15.98 9.74
N ALA A 6 2.67 -15.74 11.05
CA ALA A 6 1.39 -15.73 11.74
C ALA A 6 0.45 -14.63 11.22
N THR A 7 0.97 -13.41 10.95
CA THR A 7 0.16 -12.32 10.43
C THR A 7 -0.30 -12.56 9.00
N LEU A 8 0.53 -13.18 8.14
CA LEU A 8 0.12 -13.60 6.79
C LEU A 8 -0.99 -14.67 6.85
N GLY A 9 -0.83 -15.69 7.70
CA GLY A 9 -1.87 -16.71 7.89
C GLY A 9 -3.17 -16.12 8.42
N PHE A 10 -3.09 -15.18 9.36
CA PHE A 10 -4.26 -14.49 9.91
C PHE A 10 -4.96 -13.62 8.84
N ALA A 11 -4.21 -12.95 7.99
CA ALA A 11 -4.77 -12.18 6.87
C ALA A 11 -5.57 -13.06 5.90
N GLU A 12 -5.06 -14.26 5.58
CA GLU A 12 -5.78 -15.23 4.75
C GLU A 12 -7.05 -15.77 5.44
N ILE A 13 -7.00 -16.00 6.75
CA ILE A 13 -8.20 -16.38 7.51
C ILE A 13 -9.26 -15.29 7.45
N ILE A 14 -8.88 -14.03 7.68
CA ILE A 14 -9.81 -12.89 7.57
C ILE A 14 -10.39 -12.82 6.15
N ARG A 15 -9.56 -12.95 5.13
CA ARG A 15 -10.01 -12.95 3.73
C ARG A 15 -11.03 -14.06 3.46
N ALA A 16 -10.78 -15.27 3.96
CA ALA A 16 -11.69 -16.40 3.83
C ALA A 16 -13.03 -16.16 4.56
N ILE A 17 -12.99 -15.57 5.76
CA ILE A 17 -14.19 -15.20 6.52
C ILE A 17 -15.05 -14.21 5.72
N PHE A 18 -14.46 -13.19 5.12
CA PHE A 18 -15.20 -12.22 4.31
C PHE A 18 -15.78 -12.81 3.02
N GLN A 19 -15.24 -13.93 2.52
CA GLN A 19 -15.77 -14.64 1.36
C GLN A 19 -16.80 -15.71 1.73
N TRP A 20 -17.01 -15.99 3.02
CA TRP A 20 -17.89 -17.04 3.48
C TRP A 20 -19.37 -16.72 3.25
N ASP A 21 -20.11 -17.66 2.67
CA ASP A 21 -21.51 -17.48 2.25
C ASP A 21 -22.47 -16.98 3.35
N PRO A 22 -22.36 -17.46 4.64
CA PRO A 22 -23.19 -16.95 5.71
C PRO A 22 -23.04 -15.46 6.01
N LEU A 23 -21.88 -14.85 5.71
CA LEU A 23 -21.65 -13.42 5.81
C LEU A 23 -22.11 -12.66 4.54
N GLY A 24 -22.58 -13.35 3.52
CA GLY A 24 -23.02 -12.80 2.24
C GLY A 24 -23.94 -11.58 2.32
N PRO A 25 -24.94 -11.54 3.23
CA PRO A 25 -25.81 -10.37 3.38
C PRO A 25 -25.08 -9.07 3.74
N VAL A 26 -23.89 -9.15 4.39
CA VAL A 26 -23.10 -7.99 4.83
C VAL A 26 -21.92 -7.74 3.88
N THR A 27 -21.21 -8.78 3.50
CA THR A 27 -19.94 -8.68 2.74
C THR A 27 -20.13 -8.88 1.24
N ASN A 28 -21.30 -9.32 0.79
CA ASN A 28 -21.57 -9.80 -0.56
C ASN A 28 -20.72 -11.03 -0.96
N GLY A 29 -20.07 -11.68 0.02
CA GLY A 29 -19.30 -12.91 -0.16
C GLY A 29 -18.14 -12.75 -1.15
N ALA A 30 -18.10 -13.65 -2.15
CA ALA A 30 -17.07 -13.62 -3.20
C ALA A 30 -17.31 -12.51 -4.24
N ASN A 31 -18.49 -11.88 -4.24
CA ASN A 31 -18.84 -10.82 -5.18
C ASN A 31 -18.38 -9.46 -4.67
N ALA A 32 -18.23 -8.50 -5.59
CA ALA A 32 -17.84 -7.15 -5.20
C ALA A 32 -19.04 -6.39 -4.57
N LEU A 33 -18.79 -5.77 -3.41
CA LEU A 33 -19.70 -4.81 -2.82
C LEU A 33 -19.55 -3.46 -3.57
N LYS A 34 -20.65 -2.95 -4.12
CA LYS A 34 -20.67 -1.72 -4.94
C LYS A 34 -21.53 -0.60 -4.35
N ASN A 35 -22.36 -0.90 -3.35
CA ASN A 35 -23.35 0.03 -2.81
C ASN A 35 -22.79 0.82 -1.63
N PHE A 36 -21.73 1.61 -1.85
CA PHE A 36 -21.17 2.51 -0.84
C PHE A 36 -20.74 3.84 -1.49
N PRO A 37 -20.64 4.92 -0.71
CA PRO A 37 -20.19 6.21 -1.21
C PRO A 37 -18.78 6.12 -1.80
N THR A 38 -18.64 6.58 -3.03
CA THR A 38 -17.35 6.64 -3.72
C THR A 38 -16.83 8.07 -3.76
N PHE A 39 -15.60 8.29 -4.21
CA PHE A 39 -15.07 9.66 -4.33
C PHE A 39 -15.90 10.57 -5.23
N SER A 40 -16.62 10.00 -6.20
CA SER A 40 -17.54 10.77 -7.06
C SER A 40 -18.69 11.42 -6.28
N SER A 41 -19.06 10.87 -5.12
CA SER A 41 -20.11 11.44 -4.24
C SER A 41 -19.71 12.76 -3.61
N PHE A 42 -18.41 13.07 -3.55
CA PHE A 42 -17.89 14.34 -3.00
C PHE A 42 -17.89 15.48 -4.02
N ASN A 43 -18.23 15.22 -5.28
CA ASN A 43 -18.32 16.29 -6.28
C ASN A 43 -19.51 17.19 -6.00
N ILE A 44 -19.26 18.50 -5.96
CA ILE A 44 -20.31 19.50 -5.82
C ILE A 44 -20.94 19.70 -7.21
N GLN A 45 -22.22 19.31 -7.32
CA GLN A 45 -23.00 19.47 -8.54
C GLN A 45 -24.00 20.65 -8.35
N ASN A 46 -24.21 21.41 -9.42
CA ASN A 46 -25.25 22.43 -9.45
C ASN A 46 -26.63 21.77 -9.66
N ALA A 47 -27.70 22.52 -9.48
CA ALA A 47 -29.08 22.09 -9.73
C ALA A 47 -29.27 21.49 -11.15
N ASP A 48 -28.47 21.91 -12.10
CA ASP A 48 -28.46 21.43 -13.50
C ASP A 48 -27.59 20.16 -13.72
N GLY A 49 -27.08 19.52 -12.67
CA GLY A 49 -26.24 18.31 -12.76
C GLY A 49 -24.81 18.54 -13.27
N LYS A 50 -24.39 19.80 -13.49
CA LYS A 50 -23.01 20.11 -13.86
C LYS A 50 -22.10 20.13 -12.65
N VAL A 51 -20.95 19.43 -12.74
CA VAL A 51 -19.93 19.41 -11.70
C VAL A 51 -19.23 20.78 -11.65
N ILE A 52 -19.44 21.53 -10.58
CA ILE A 52 -18.80 22.83 -10.34
C ILE A 52 -17.38 22.61 -9.81
N LEU A 53 -17.22 21.71 -8.85
CA LEU A 53 -15.95 21.42 -8.21
C LEU A 53 -15.71 19.91 -8.13
N ARG A 54 -14.61 19.45 -8.72
CA ARG A 54 -14.19 18.04 -8.68
C ARG A 54 -13.41 17.76 -7.41
N LEU A 55 -14.11 17.66 -6.28
CA LEU A 55 -13.50 17.28 -5.00
C LEU A 55 -13.07 15.80 -4.97
N SER A 56 -13.58 14.98 -5.89
CA SER A 56 -13.22 13.55 -5.98
C SER A 56 -11.73 13.27 -6.08
N THR A 57 -10.95 14.20 -6.63
CA THR A 57 -9.48 14.05 -6.74
C THR A 57 -8.77 14.60 -5.50
N PHE A 58 -9.24 15.73 -4.94
CA PHE A 58 -8.56 16.36 -3.80
C PHE A 58 -8.77 15.62 -2.48
N VAL A 59 -9.96 15.08 -2.25
CA VAL A 59 -10.31 14.39 -0.99
C VAL A 59 -9.39 13.20 -0.69
N PRO A 60 -9.12 12.25 -1.63
CA PRO A 60 -8.23 11.14 -1.34
C PRO A 60 -6.79 11.58 -1.06
N PHE A 61 -6.25 12.57 -1.79
CA PHE A 61 -4.91 13.10 -1.54
C PHE A 61 -4.81 13.82 -0.21
N LEU A 62 -5.83 14.59 0.16
CA LEU A 62 -5.88 15.27 1.45
C LEU A 62 -5.94 14.27 2.60
N LEU A 63 -6.80 13.24 2.50
CA LEU A 63 -6.90 12.18 3.51
C LEU A 63 -5.59 11.40 3.65
N ALA A 64 -4.98 11.00 2.53
CA ALA A 64 -3.68 10.33 2.53
C ALA A 64 -2.60 11.24 3.15
N GLY A 65 -2.56 12.52 2.78
CA GLY A 65 -1.64 13.50 3.34
C GLY A 65 -1.79 13.68 4.85
N VAL A 66 -3.03 13.74 5.35
CA VAL A 66 -3.31 13.80 6.79
C VAL A 66 -2.82 12.54 7.49
N CYS A 67 -3.06 11.34 6.92
CA CYS A 67 -2.57 10.09 7.49
C CYS A 67 -1.05 10.06 7.56
N VAL A 68 -0.36 10.45 6.50
CA VAL A 68 1.11 10.54 6.47
C VAL A 68 1.60 11.55 7.51
N ALA A 69 0.99 12.73 7.60
CA ALA A 69 1.35 13.74 8.59
C ALA A 69 1.20 13.23 10.03
N VAL A 70 0.12 12.50 10.34
CA VAL A 70 -0.08 11.89 11.66
C VAL A 70 0.99 10.83 11.94
N ILE A 71 1.36 10.00 10.96
CA ILE A 71 2.44 9.01 11.11
C ILE A 71 3.77 9.70 11.38
N VAL A 72 4.11 10.77 10.65
CA VAL A 72 5.34 11.55 10.85
C VAL A 72 5.38 12.16 12.25
N LEU A 73 4.28 12.77 12.69
CA LEU A 73 4.17 13.32 14.05
C LEU A 73 4.33 12.22 15.11
N LEU A 74 3.76 11.05 14.89
CA LEU A 74 3.90 9.92 15.79
C LEU A 74 5.36 9.45 15.90
N ILE A 75 6.06 9.32 14.76
CA ILE A 75 7.45 8.86 14.73
C ILE A 75 8.40 9.87 15.37
N ASN A 76 8.08 11.15 15.30
CA ASN A 76 8.85 12.22 15.96
C ASN A 76 8.49 12.39 17.46
N SER A 77 7.46 11.69 17.94
CA SER A 77 7.05 11.70 19.34
C SER A 77 7.95 10.82 20.23
N THR A 78 7.69 10.86 21.54
CA THR A 78 8.37 9.98 22.51
C THR A 78 8.15 8.50 22.21
N TYR A 79 6.95 8.12 21.75
CA TYR A 79 6.65 6.75 21.32
C TYR A 79 7.46 6.34 20.09
N GLY A 80 7.62 7.23 19.11
CA GLY A 80 8.43 6.98 17.93
C GLY A 80 9.90 6.77 18.24
N ARG A 81 10.46 7.52 19.20
CA ARG A 81 11.83 7.26 19.71
C ARG A 81 11.97 5.89 20.33
N ALA A 82 10.98 5.44 21.13
CA ALA A 82 10.99 4.10 21.68
C ALA A 82 10.88 3.02 20.58
N PHE A 83 10.10 3.23 19.54
CA PHE A 83 10.02 2.31 18.38
C PHE A 83 11.34 2.22 17.63
N LYS A 84 12.03 3.35 17.41
CA LYS A 84 13.37 3.37 16.79
C LYS A 84 14.38 2.64 17.65
N ALA A 85 14.41 2.86 18.97
CA ALA A 85 15.30 2.16 19.88
C ALA A 85 15.08 0.64 19.85
N ILE A 86 13.81 0.18 19.86
CA ILE A 86 13.47 -1.24 19.77
C ILE A 86 13.91 -1.84 18.43
N ARG A 87 13.78 -1.08 17.33
CA ARG A 87 14.22 -1.51 15.99
C ARG A 87 15.72 -1.71 15.95
N ASP A 88 16.46 -0.80 16.54
CA ASP A 88 17.93 -0.78 16.46
C ASP A 88 18.53 -1.88 17.36
N ASP A 89 18.09 -2.03 18.60
CA ASP A 89 18.49 -3.12 19.50
C ASP A 89 17.42 -3.39 20.56
N GLU A 90 16.75 -4.54 20.47
CA GLU A 90 15.71 -4.94 21.42
C GLU A 90 16.25 -5.16 22.85
N VAL A 91 17.44 -5.74 22.96
CA VAL A 91 18.04 -6.07 24.28
C VAL A 91 18.46 -4.79 24.99
N ALA A 92 19.10 -3.86 24.28
CA ALA A 92 19.47 -2.56 24.82
C ALA A 92 18.25 -1.73 25.22
N ALA A 93 17.17 -1.74 24.41
CA ALA A 93 15.92 -1.04 24.72
C ALA A 93 15.26 -1.58 25.97
N GLU A 94 15.25 -2.91 26.16
CA GLU A 94 14.70 -3.55 27.38
C GLU A 94 15.54 -3.22 28.62
N ALA A 95 16.85 -3.22 28.49
CA ALA A 95 17.77 -2.84 29.57
C ALA A 95 17.57 -1.37 30.01
N MET A 96 17.14 -0.49 29.10
CA MET A 96 16.77 0.90 29.40
C MET A 96 15.35 1.06 29.95
N GLY A 97 14.65 -0.05 30.25
CA GLY A 97 13.32 -0.07 30.86
C GLY A 97 12.14 0.06 29.87
N ILE A 98 12.36 -0.08 28.56
CA ILE A 98 11.31 -0.06 27.57
C ILE A 98 10.59 -1.41 27.55
N ASN A 99 9.27 -1.42 27.79
CA ASN A 99 8.47 -2.63 27.70
C ASN A 99 8.22 -3.02 26.25
N LEU A 100 8.99 -3.99 25.74
CA LEU A 100 8.94 -4.44 24.34
C LEU A 100 7.53 -4.90 23.91
N ALA A 101 6.89 -5.76 24.73
CA ALA A 101 5.60 -6.33 24.37
C ALA A 101 4.50 -5.26 24.25
N ARG A 102 4.52 -4.24 25.09
CA ARG A 102 3.56 -3.13 25.04
C ARG A 102 3.77 -2.26 23.79
N HIS A 103 5.02 -1.90 23.50
CA HIS A 103 5.34 -1.05 22.35
C HIS A 103 5.13 -1.77 21.02
N LYS A 104 5.50 -3.05 20.91
CA LYS A 104 5.24 -3.87 19.72
C LYS A 104 3.74 -4.00 19.43
N ARG A 105 2.92 -4.27 20.45
CA ARG A 105 1.46 -4.32 20.30
C ARG A 105 0.86 -2.97 19.87
N LEU A 106 1.34 -1.89 20.47
CA LEU A 106 0.88 -0.54 20.12
C LEU A 106 1.24 -0.19 18.67
N ALA A 107 2.47 -0.47 18.24
CA ALA A 107 2.90 -0.29 16.87
C ALA A 107 2.05 -1.10 15.89
N PHE A 108 1.75 -2.36 16.22
CA PHE A 108 0.88 -3.22 15.42
C PHE A 108 -0.55 -2.68 15.30
N CYS A 109 -1.15 -2.23 16.40
CA CYS A 109 -2.49 -1.64 16.40
C CYS A 109 -2.54 -0.36 15.53
N ILE A 110 -1.54 0.52 15.66
CA ILE A 110 -1.48 1.75 14.88
C ILE A 110 -1.29 1.45 13.39
N SER A 111 -0.37 0.57 13.04
CA SER A 111 -0.15 0.19 11.64
C SER A 111 -1.38 -0.46 11.01
N SER A 112 -2.08 -1.33 11.75
CA SER A 112 -3.33 -1.96 11.30
C SER A 112 -4.44 -0.94 11.09
N PHE A 113 -4.53 0.10 11.93
CA PHE A 113 -5.48 1.19 11.75
C PHE A 113 -5.24 1.93 10.43
N PHE A 114 -3.99 2.36 10.17
CA PHE A 114 -3.66 3.05 8.92
C PHE A 114 -3.79 2.14 7.69
N ALA A 115 -3.49 0.84 7.82
CA ALA A 115 -3.74 -0.13 6.76
C ALA A 115 -5.24 -0.23 6.44
N GLY A 116 -6.11 -0.23 7.45
CA GLY A 116 -7.57 -0.19 7.28
C GLY A 116 -8.04 1.07 6.55
N VAL A 117 -7.51 2.25 6.93
CA VAL A 117 -7.81 3.50 6.23
C VAL A 117 -7.36 3.43 4.77
N GLY A 118 -6.14 2.93 4.51
CA GLY A 118 -5.61 2.74 3.15
C GLY A 118 -6.48 1.80 2.31
N GLY A 119 -6.93 0.68 2.90
CA GLY A 119 -7.87 -0.24 2.25
C GLY A 119 -9.21 0.39 1.92
N GLY A 120 -9.74 1.24 2.81
CA GLY A 120 -10.97 2.01 2.57
C GLY A 120 -10.80 3.01 1.42
N LEU A 121 -9.71 3.75 1.38
CA LEU A 121 -9.39 4.67 0.27
C LEU A 121 -9.24 3.92 -1.06
N PHE A 122 -8.59 2.75 -1.03
CA PHE A 122 -8.46 1.90 -2.21
C PHE A 122 -9.82 1.40 -2.72
N ALA A 123 -10.71 0.94 -1.83
CA ALA A 123 -12.05 0.51 -2.19
C ALA A 123 -12.88 1.64 -2.82
N MET A 124 -12.79 2.86 -2.25
CA MET A 124 -13.47 4.05 -2.80
C MET A 124 -12.91 4.44 -4.17
N PHE A 125 -11.60 4.29 -4.38
CA PHE A 125 -10.96 4.53 -5.68
C PHE A 125 -11.38 3.49 -6.72
N ALA A 126 -11.38 2.21 -6.35
CA ALA A 126 -11.78 1.11 -7.22
C ALA A 126 -13.29 1.06 -7.50
N ASN A 127 -14.10 1.86 -6.79
CA ASN A 127 -15.57 1.85 -6.81
C ASN A 127 -16.16 0.48 -6.47
N GLN A 128 -15.41 -0.36 -5.79
CA GLN A 128 -15.82 -1.68 -5.36
C GLN A 128 -14.95 -2.17 -4.20
N ALA A 129 -15.55 -2.90 -3.27
CA ALA A 129 -14.84 -3.62 -2.23
C ALA A 129 -15.02 -5.12 -2.46
N GLN A 130 -13.93 -5.83 -2.69
CA GLN A 130 -13.93 -7.26 -2.93
C GLN A 130 -12.77 -7.90 -2.18
N ALA A 131 -13.05 -8.87 -1.30
CA ALA A 131 -12.04 -9.56 -0.52
C ALA A 131 -11.02 -10.32 -1.40
N LYS A 132 -11.44 -10.76 -2.60
CA LYS A 132 -10.59 -11.48 -3.56
C LYS A 132 -9.40 -10.66 -4.08
N VAL A 133 -9.48 -9.33 -4.05
CA VAL A 133 -8.39 -8.45 -4.50
C VAL A 133 -7.23 -8.41 -3.50
N PHE A 134 -7.54 -8.55 -2.20
CA PHE A 134 -6.54 -8.52 -1.13
C PHE A 134 -5.84 -9.87 -1.01
N THR A 135 -4.94 -10.13 -1.95
CA THR A 135 -4.16 -11.38 -2.02
C THR A 135 -2.81 -11.21 -1.34
N THR A 136 -2.17 -12.34 -1.03
CA THR A 136 -0.78 -12.39 -0.55
C THR A 136 0.18 -11.73 -1.56
N ALA A 137 -0.11 -11.82 -2.86
CA ALA A 137 0.67 -11.14 -3.90
C ALA A 137 0.67 -9.61 -3.72
N MET A 138 -0.49 -9.01 -3.44
CA MET A 138 -0.61 -7.57 -3.15
C MET A 138 0.20 -7.18 -1.90
N THR A 139 0.25 -8.05 -0.88
CA THR A 139 1.08 -7.82 0.31
C THR A 139 2.56 -7.77 -0.05
N TYR A 140 3.03 -8.67 -0.92
CA TYR A 140 4.42 -8.65 -1.39
C TYR A 140 4.72 -7.43 -2.25
N GLU A 141 3.78 -6.96 -3.08
CA GLU A 141 3.95 -5.72 -3.84
C GLU A 141 4.12 -4.50 -2.93
N ILE A 142 3.29 -4.39 -1.88
CA ILE A 142 3.40 -3.31 -0.89
C ILE A 142 4.73 -3.40 -0.15
N LEU A 143 5.12 -4.60 0.32
CA LEU A 143 6.40 -4.82 0.99
C LEU A 143 7.56 -4.38 0.11
N LEU A 144 7.50 -4.69 -1.17
CA LEU A 144 8.52 -4.35 -2.15
C LEU A 144 8.63 -2.85 -2.35
N ILE A 145 7.52 -2.12 -2.42
CA ILE A 145 7.52 -0.66 -2.48
C ILE A 145 8.25 -0.07 -1.27
N VAL A 146 7.97 -0.60 -0.07
CA VAL A 146 8.61 -0.16 1.17
C VAL A 146 10.10 -0.45 1.16
N VAL A 147 10.51 -1.63 0.68
CA VAL A 147 11.94 -2.01 0.59
C VAL A 147 12.68 -1.11 -0.40
N ILE A 148 12.07 -0.80 -1.55
CA ILE A 148 12.65 0.13 -2.54
C ILE A 148 12.77 1.54 -1.96
N GLY A 149 11.76 1.99 -1.21
CA GLY A 149 11.78 3.31 -0.57
C GLY A 149 12.85 3.45 0.50
N GLY A 150 13.13 2.36 1.21
CA GLY A 150 14.02 2.26 2.36
C GLY A 150 13.23 1.94 3.63
N ILE A 151 13.60 0.81 4.27
CA ILE A 151 12.97 0.36 5.52
C ILE A 151 13.35 1.35 6.63
N GLY A 152 12.40 2.20 7.03
CA GLY A 152 12.61 3.19 8.07
C GLY A 152 12.45 4.64 7.60
N SER A 153 12.30 4.88 6.29
CA SER A 153 12.01 6.20 5.74
C SER A 153 10.56 6.27 5.22
N ILE A 154 9.76 7.17 5.79
CA ILE A 154 8.39 7.42 5.34
C ILE A 154 8.41 8.15 4.00
N SER A 155 9.24 9.18 3.90
CA SER A 155 9.40 9.94 2.66
C SER A 155 9.90 9.06 1.52
N GLY A 156 10.85 8.16 1.80
CA GLY A 156 11.32 7.16 0.84
C GLY A 156 10.19 6.24 0.36
N SER A 157 9.37 5.73 1.27
CA SER A 157 8.23 4.87 0.93
C SER A 157 7.16 5.61 0.09
N CYS A 158 6.88 6.89 0.37
CA CYS A 158 5.95 7.70 -0.42
C CYS A 158 6.48 7.94 -1.84
N ILE A 159 7.76 8.27 -1.99
CA ILE A 159 8.40 8.47 -3.29
C ILE A 159 8.43 7.17 -4.08
N ALA A 160 8.80 6.06 -3.42
CA ALA A 160 8.82 4.74 -4.06
C ALA A 160 7.43 4.30 -4.52
N ALA A 161 6.37 4.55 -3.74
CA ALA A 161 5.00 4.26 -4.13
C ALA A 161 4.59 5.04 -5.38
N PHE A 162 4.92 6.34 -5.44
CA PHE A 162 4.66 7.15 -6.62
C PHE A 162 5.43 6.65 -7.85
N LEU A 163 6.74 6.37 -7.69
CA LEU A 163 7.57 5.85 -8.76
C LEU A 163 7.11 4.47 -9.24
N TYR A 164 6.70 3.60 -8.30
CA TYR A 164 6.16 2.29 -8.62
C TYR A 164 4.92 2.38 -9.50
N VAL A 165 3.94 3.19 -9.08
CA VAL A 165 2.70 3.38 -9.85
C VAL A 165 2.98 4.04 -11.19
N ALA A 166 3.84 5.06 -11.24
CA ALA A 166 4.23 5.72 -12.49
C ALA A 166 4.95 4.74 -13.44
N ALA A 167 5.86 3.92 -12.93
CA ALA A 167 6.55 2.92 -13.73
C ALA A 167 5.60 1.83 -14.24
N SER A 168 4.72 1.31 -13.37
CA SER A 168 3.80 0.24 -13.73
C SER A 168 2.72 0.69 -14.70
N GLU A 169 2.14 1.88 -14.51
CA GLU A 169 0.98 2.32 -15.29
C GLU A 169 1.34 3.19 -16.51
N TRP A 170 2.45 3.94 -16.46
CA TRP A 170 2.84 4.82 -17.56
C TRP A 170 3.94 4.22 -18.42
N TRP A 171 5.09 3.87 -17.80
CA TRP A 171 6.26 3.45 -18.59
C TRP A 171 6.11 2.06 -19.17
N LEU A 172 5.53 1.12 -18.42
CA LEU A 172 5.45 -0.27 -18.85
C LEU A 172 4.13 -0.63 -19.53
N ARG A 173 3.17 0.31 -19.57
CA ARG A 173 1.87 0.07 -20.22
C ARG A 173 2.00 -0.16 -21.72
N PHE A 174 2.98 0.44 -22.39
CA PHE A 174 3.21 0.19 -23.80
C PHE A 174 3.66 -1.25 -24.11
N LEU A 175 4.23 -1.96 -23.13
CA LEU A 175 4.65 -3.36 -23.28
C LEU A 175 3.45 -4.34 -23.34
N ASP A 176 2.30 -3.93 -22.83
CA ASP A 176 1.06 -4.73 -22.90
C ASP A 176 0.29 -4.50 -24.22
N ALA A 177 0.66 -3.48 -25.01
CA ALA A 177 0.06 -3.23 -26.31
C ALA A 177 0.65 -4.22 -27.33
N GLU A 178 -0.23 -4.98 -28.00
CA GLU A 178 0.18 -5.80 -29.13
C GLU A 178 0.69 -4.89 -30.28
N THR A 179 1.99 -4.77 -30.39
CA THR A 179 2.60 -3.94 -31.45
C THR A 179 2.95 -4.82 -32.64
N TYR A 180 2.35 -4.52 -33.77
CA TYR A 180 2.67 -5.12 -35.06
C TYR A 180 3.72 -4.24 -35.77
N ILE A 181 4.88 -4.77 -36.04
CA ILE A 181 5.88 -4.14 -36.92
C ILE A 181 5.72 -4.77 -38.30
N GLY A 182 4.87 -4.17 -39.14
CA GLY A 182 4.51 -4.72 -40.45
C GLY A 182 3.66 -5.99 -40.31
N SER A 183 4.04 -7.05 -41.02
CA SER A 183 3.34 -8.36 -40.92
C SER A 183 3.90 -9.29 -39.80
N PHE A 184 4.89 -8.84 -39.04
CA PHE A 184 5.51 -9.62 -37.98
C PHE A 184 4.90 -9.26 -36.62
N LYS A 185 4.26 -10.23 -35.97
CA LYS A 185 3.82 -10.13 -34.56
C LYS A 185 5.06 -10.34 -33.69
N VAL A 186 5.43 -9.31 -32.90
CA VAL A 186 6.58 -9.43 -31.97
C VAL A 186 6.18 -10.39 -30.86
N PRO A 187 6.80 -11.59 -30.75
CA PRO A 187 6.32 -12.66 -29.85
C PRO A 187 6.51 -12.34 -28.37
N PHE A 188 7.31 -11.33 -28.02
CA PHE A 188 7.58 -10.91 -26.64
C PHE A 188 6.63 -9.82 -26.11
N LEU A 189 5.96 -9.06 -26.97
CA LEU A 189 4.96 -8.05 -26.56
C LEU A 189 3.59 -8.71 -26.44
N ARG A 190 3.35 -9.36 -25.32
CA ARG A 190 2.11 -10.07 -25.02
C ARG A 190 1.56 -9.60 -23.68
N THR A 191 0.25 -9.66 -23.52
CA THR A 191 -0.43 -9.37 -22.25
C THR A 191 0.25 -10.10 -21.08
N GLY A 192 0.80 -9.35 -20.12
CA GLY A 192 1.55 -9.88 -18.97
C GLY A 192 3.08 -9.82 -19.09
N PHE A 193 3.65 -9.46 -20.25
CA PHE A 193 5.11 -9.29 -20.37
C PHE A 193 5.60 -8.12 -19.51
N ARG A 194 4.78 -7.11 -19.31
CA ARG A 194 4.99 -6.01 -18.36
C ARG A 194 5.38 -6.52 -16.97
N MET A 195 4.67 -7.53 -16.47
CA MET A 195 4.93 -8.11 -15.15
C MET A 195 6.31 -8.76 -15.05
N VAL A 196 6.75 -9.43 -16.11
CA VAL A 196 8.07 -10.08 -16.17
C VAL A 196 9.18 -9.04 -16.19
N VAL A 197 9.09 -8.04 -17.07
CA VAL A 197 10.07 -6.93 -17.14
C VAL A 197 10.13 -6.20 -15.81
N PHE A 198 8.98 -5.91 -15.22
CA PHE A 198 8.89 -5.23 -13.96
C PHE A 198 9.52 -6.03 -12.82
N SER A 199 9.26 -7.34 -12.75
CA SER A 199 9.87 -8.26 -11.79
C SER A 199 11.40 -8.28 -11.90
N VAL A 200 11.95 -8.26 -13.13
CA VAL A 200 13.40 -8.18 -13.36
C VAL A 200 13.97 -6.84 -12.91
N ILE A 201 13.30 -5.72 -13.23
CA ILE A 201 13.72 -4.38 -12.79
C ILE A 201 13.78 -4.32 -11.27
N ILE A 202 12.74 -4.82 -10.60
CA ILE A 202 12.68 -4.88 -9.14
C ILE A 202 13.82 -5.71 -8.56
N MET A 203 14.05 -6.90 -9.12
CA MET A 203 15.13 -7.78 -8.67
C MET A 203 16.47 -7.05 -8.75
N VAL A 204 16.73 -6.35 -9.84
CA VAL A 204 17.95 -5.55 -10.03
C VAL A 204 18.03 -4.44 -9.00
N VAL A 205 16.94 -3.68 -8.79
CA VAL A 205 16.91 -2.58 -7.81
C VAL A 205 17.18 -3.09 -6.40
N VAL A 206 16.55 -4.18 -5.99
CA VAL A 206 16.75 -4.77 -4.64
C VAL A 206 18.18 -5.30 -4.46
N LEU A 207 18.78 -5.89 -5.50
CA LEU A 207 20.15 -6.40 -5.43
C LEU A 207 21.20 -5.28 -5.33
N PHE A 208 21.03 -4.20 -6.09
CA PHE A 208 22.01 -3.11 -6.14
C PHE A 208 21.75 -2.05 -5.07
N PHE A 209 20.49 -1.77 -4.73
CA PHE A 209 20.09 -0.75 -3.75
C PHE A 209 19.58 -1.38 -2.45
N ARG A 210 20.42 -2.15 -1.77
CA ARG A 210 20.06 -2.85 -0.50
C ARG A 210 19.51 -1.94 0.59
N LYS A 211 19.87 -0.65 0.60
CA LYS A 211 19.40 0.35 1.58
C LYS A 211 18.15 1.11 1.11
N GLY A 212 17.61 0.77 -0.08
CA GLY A 212 16.55 1.56 -0.69
C GLY A 212 17.02 2.91 -1.23
N ILE A 213 16.09 3.71 -1.77
CA ILE A 213 16.39 5.01 -2.41
C ILE A 213 16.86 6.04 -1.39
N MET A 214 16.25 6.07 -0.21
CA MET A 214 16.57 7.04 0.85
C MET A 214 17.39 6.46 2.01
N GLY A 215 17.53 5.12 2.07
CA GLY A 215 18.19 4.44 3.19
C GLY A 215 17.50 4.71 4.53
N ASP A 216 18.29 5.10 5.53
CA ASP A 216 17.78 5.47 6.87
C ASP A 216 17.54 6.99 7.01
N LYS A 217 17.67 7.76 5.91
CA LYS A 217 17.51 9.22 5.94
C LYS A 217 16.08 9.59 5.63
N GLU A 218 15.54 10.53 6.38
CA GLU A 218 14.30 11.22 6.06
C GLU A 218 14.61 12.47 5.23
N LEU A 219 13.64 12.98 4.46
CA LEU A 219 13.75 14.30 3.84
C LEU A 219 13.87 15.35 4.95
N PRO A 220 14.71 16.36 4.76
CA PRO A 220 15.45 17.03 5.83
C PRO A 220 14.59 17.56 6.96
N ASP A 221 15.18 17.38 8.12
CA ASP A 221 15.00 18.24 9.26
C ASP A 221 15.49 19.66 8.92
#